data_dc3b165e4afaa197452fc6c9ba4b3b2b
#
_entry.id   dc3b165e4afaa197452fc6c9ba4b3b2b
#
_cell.length_a   1.000
_cell.length_b   1.000
_cell.length_c   1.000
_cell.angle_alpha   90.00
_cell.angle_beta   90.00
_cell.angle_gamma   90.00
#
_symmetry.space_group_name_H-M   'P 1'
#
loop_
_entity.id
_entity.type
_entity.pdbx_description
1 polymer ?
#
loop_
_entity_poly.entity_id
_entity_poly.type
_entity_poly.pdbx_seq_one_letter_code
_entity_poly.pdbx_strand_id
1 'polypeptide(L)'
;INEINEVYIGHEDVQTAKMVAGEVSYKAQSVNLPSGPVLLQNAEKGNYSVKLRPTIGMSVFSLNLTTQDEAKRAVFNDLNFRKAMSHAINRDQINEIAYFGLGTPLQYTAFDADTAAFVTSDQRNANIKFDQDGAKKLLDAANVKDQDGDGDRDLPNGQEFRLNIQFATQGVAAQVVEIIAQNWSDIGITTSIKEVTSDEYRASQSANELDVHVWNKGEPLAVFLGDTAELVPPFASYFGLRNGMLWEQYI
;
A
#
# COMPACT_ATOMS: atom_id res chain seq x y z
N ILE A 1 23.59 -28.68 -0.18
CA ILE A 1 23.74 -27.44 0.61
C ILE A 1 24.21 -27.87 2.01
N ASN A 2 25.37 -27.41 2.43
CA ASN A 2 25.94 -27.78 3.73
C ASN A 2 25.74 -26.68 4.78
N GLU A 3 25.52 -25.45 4.32
CA GLU A 3 25.37 -24.28 5.18
C GLU A 3 24.45 -23.25 4.49
N ILE A 4 23.62 -22.57 5.27
CA ILE A 4 22.80 -21.42 4.84
C ILE A 4 23.12 -20.29 5.81
N ASN A 5 23.64 -19.17 5.27
CA ASN A 5 23.87 -17.94 6.02
C ASN A 5 22.79 -16.94 5.62
N GLU A 6 21.93 -16.56 6.56
CA GLU A 6 20.93 -15.54 6.38
C GLU A 6 21.44 -14.21 6.96
N VAL A 7 21.40 -13.15 6.13
CA VAL A 7 21.82 -11.81 6.53
C VAL A 7 20.61 -10.88 6.49
N TYR A 8 20.25 -10.32 7.63
CA TYR A 8 19.22 -9.31 7.72
C TYR A 8 19.74 -7.95 7.20
N ILE A 9 18.98 -7.32 6.31
CA ILE A 9 19.28 -6.00 5.72
C ILE A 9 18.02 -5.15 5.80
N GLY A 10 18.08 -4.07 6.59
CA GLY A 10 16.93 -3.22 6.90
C GLY A 10 16.45 -2.29 5.78
N HIS A 11 17.32 -2.02 4.78
CA HIS A 11 17.03 -1.07 3.70
C HIS A 11 17.17 -1.73 2.32
N GLU A 12 16.23 -1.47 1.43
CA GLU A 12 16.19 -2.05 0.09
C GLU A 12 17.40 -1.65 -0.76
N ASP A 13 17.84 -0.40 -0.70
CA ASP A 13 19.00 0.07 -1.46
C ASP A 13 20.28 -0.68 -1.08
N VAL A 14 20.50 -0.92 0.21
CA VAL A 14 21.63 -1.73 0.70
C VAL A 14 21.50 -3.17 0.24
N GLN A 15 20.31 -3.72 0.26
CA GLN A 15 20.04 -5.07 -0.26
C GLN A 15 20.34 -5.15 -1.75
N THR A 16 19.86 -4.19 -2.53
CA THR A 16 20.11 -4.11 -3.98
C THR A 16 21.60 -3.96 -4.29
N ALA A 17 22.31 -3.09 -3.55
CA ALA A 17 23.76 -2.93 -3.70
C ALA A 17 24.53 -4.24 -3.43
N LYS A 18 24.17 -5.00 -2.42
CA LYS A 18 24.76 -6.31 -2.13
C LYS A 18 24.46 -7.35 -3.20
N MET A 19 23.26 -7.35 -3.76
CA MET A 19 22.93 -8.22 -4.90
C MET A 19 23.78 -7.85 -6.14
N VAL A 20 23.88 -6.56 -6.46
CA VAL A 20 24.73 -6.04 -7.56
C VAL A 20 26.19 -6.42 -7.37
N ALA A 21 26.69 -6.40 -6.14
CA ALA A 21 28.06 -6.81 -5.81
C ALA A 21 28.29 -8.33 -5.88
N GLY A 22 27.25 -9.15 -6.08
CA GLY A 22 27.35 -10.62 -6.09
C GLY A 22 27.53 -11.24 -4.71
N GLU A 23 27.24 -10.50 -3.63
CA GLU A 23 27.37 -10.98 -2.26
C GLU A 23 26.19 -11.86 -1.82
N VAL A 24 25.13 -11.94 -2.61
CA VAL A 24 23.88 -12.67 -2.30
C VAL A 24 23.74 -13.84 -3.24
N SER A 25 23.79 -15.06 -2.72
CA SER A 25 23.66 -16.29 -3.53
C SER A 25 22.23 -16.55 -4.00
N TYR A 26 21.20 -16.14 -3.21
CA TYR A 26 19.80 -16.30 -3.55
C TYR A 26 18.93 -15.27 -2.81
N LYS A 27 18.02 -14.62 -3.52
CA LYS A 27 17.01 -13.72 -2.97
C LYS A 27 15.76 -13.79 -3.83
N ALA A 28 14.62 -14.10 -3.21
CA ALA A 28 13.33 -14.17 -3.90
C ALA A 28 12.24 -13.32 -3.25
N GLN A 29 12.44 -12.89 -2.01
CA GLN A 29 11.48 -12.11 -1.25
C GLN A 29 11.98 -10.68 -1.09
N SER A 30 11.06 -9.71 -1.05
CA SER A 30 11.37 -8.28 -0.86
C SER A 30 12.38 -7.75 -1.89
N VAL A 31 12.20 -8.12 -3.15
CA VAL A 31 12.90 -7.53 -4.30
C VAL A 31 11.82 -6.88 -5.16
N ASN A 32 11.73 -5.56 -5.08
CA ASN A 32 10.71 -4.80 -5.80
C ASN A 32 11.07 -4.63 -7.27
N LEU A 33 10.07 -4.60 -8.13
CA LEU A 33 10.26 -4.48 -9.56
C LEU A 33 11.06 -3.22 -9.99
N PRO A 34 10.95 -2.05 -9.32
CA PRO A 34 11.79 -0.89 -9.60
C PRO A 34 13.30 -1.15 -9.54
N SER A 35 13.77 -2.09 -8.72
CA SER A 35 15.18 -2.52 -8.69
C SER A 35 15.58 -3.40 -9.89
N GLY A 36 14.62 -3.87 -10.67
CA GLY A 36 14.82 -4.79 -11.79
C GLY A 36 15.86 -4.31 -12.82
N PRO A 37 15.77 -3.08 -13.36
CA PRO A 37 16.72 -2.58 -14.36
C PRO A 37 18.17 -2.60 -13.89
N VAL A 38 18.44 -2.13 -12.67
CA VAL A 38 19.81 -2.10 -12.13
C VAL A 38 20.34 -3.51 -11.88
N LEU A 39 19.48 -4.43 -11.43
CA LEU A 39 19.86 -5.83 -11.25
C LEU A 39 20.14 -6.52 -12.58
N LEU A 40 19.30 -6.31 -13.60
CA LEU A 40 19.53 -6.88 -14.94
C LEU A 40 20.81 -6.35 -15.58
N GLN A 41 21.07 -5.04 -15.47
CA GLN A 41 22.27 -4.41 -16.06
C GLN A 41 23.58 -4.93 -15.43
N ASN A 42 23.56 -5.31 -14.16
CA ASN A 42 24.75 -5.74 -13.45
C ASN A 42 24.86 -7.28 -13.27
N ALA A 43 23.94 -8.05 -13.84
CA ALA A 43 23.85 -9.49 -13.65
C ALA A 43 25.12 -10.24 -14.06
N GLU A 44 25.71 -9.91 -15.20
CA GLU A 44 26.96 -10.51 -15.69
C GLU A 44 28.13 -10.20 -14.74
N LYS A 45 28.31 -8.92 -14.39
CA LYS A 45 29.39 -8.47 -13.49
C LYS A 45 29.27 -9.07 -12.10
N GLY A 46 28.06 -9.20 -11.57
CA GLY A 46 27.79 -9.76 -10.23
C GLY A 46 27.70 -11.29 -10.23
N ASN A 47 27.82 -11.95 -11.40
CA ASN A 47 27.73 -13.41 -11.57
C ASN A 47 26.42 -14.01 -11.02
N TYR A 48 25.28 -13.37 -11.30
CA TYR A 48 23.94 -13.84 -10.92
C TYR A 48 22.96 -13.79 -12.10
N SER A 49 21.79 -14.36 -11.95
CA SER A 49 20.70 -14.25 -12.92
C SER A 49 19.45 -13.68 -12.27
N VAL A 50 18.73 -12.80 -12.98
CA VAL A 50 17.45 -12.26 -12.57
C VAL A 50 16.33 -13.06 -13.22
N LYS A 51 15.37 -13.52 -12.42
CA LYS A 51 14.18 -14.24 -12.89
C LYS A 51 12.94 -13.43 -12.53
N LEU A 52 12.31 -12.83 -13.54
CA LEU A 52 10.98 -12.20 -13.35
C LEU A 52 9.92 -13.32 -13.26
N ARG A 53 9.03 -13.17 -12.31
CA ARG A 53 7.88 -14.07 -12.13
C ARG A 53 6.59 -13.28 -12.13
N PRO A 54 5.54 -13.76 -12.78
CA PRO A 54 4.20 -13.23 -12.56
C PRO A 54 3.85 -13.33 -11.07
N THR A 55 3.25 -12.28 -10.54
CA THR A 55 2.78 -12.24 -9.16
C THR A 55 1.42 -11.56 -9.10
N ILE A 56 0.61 -11.94 -8.13
CA ILE A 56 -0.63 -11.26 -7.77
C ILE A 56 -0.40 -10.16 -6.72
N GLY A 57 0.86 -9.92 -6.34
CA GLY A 57 1.23 -8.89 -5.37
C GLY A 57 0.83 -7.50 -5.83
N MET A 58 0.25 -6.72 -4.95
CA MET A 58 -0.14 -5.33 -5.17
C MET A 58 0.22 -4.46 -3.98
N SER A 59 0.46 -3.18 -4.23
CA SER A 59 0.60 -2.18 -3.18
C SER A 59 -0.79 -1.81 -2.66
N VAL A 60 -0.98 -1.96 -1.35
CA VAL A 60 -2.28 -1.73 -0.70
C VAL A 60 -2.16 -0.57 0.27
N PHE A 61 -3.09 0.38 0.16
CA PHE A 61 -3.25 1.53 1.04
C PHE A 61 -4.60 1.41 1.74
N SER A 62 -4.59 1.09 3.02
CA SER A 62 -5.79 0.86 3.81
C SER A 62 -5.93 1.95 4.87
N LEU A 63 -7.02 2.72 4.83
CA LEU A 63 -7.34 3.71 5.85
C LEU A 63 -7.63 3.03 7.19
N ASN A 64 -7.14 3.61 8.28
CA ASN A 64 -7.37 3.09 9.62
C ASN A 64 -8.76 3.47 10.12
N LEU A 65 -9.71 2.56 10.02
CA LEU A 65 -11.10 2.78 10.43
C LEU A 65 -11.29 2.80 11.96
N THR A 66 -10.26 2.45 12.72
CA THR A 66 -10.26 2.42 14.18
C THR A 66 -9.29 3.42 14.81
N THR A 67 -8.84 4.42 14.04
CA THR A 67 -7.97 5.49 14.58
C THR A 67 -8.57 6.12 15.82
N GLN A 68 -7.72 6.53 16.77
CA GLN A 68 -8.15 7.16 18.02
C GLN A 68 -8.69 8.58 17.82
N ASP A 69 -8.24 9.26 16.76
CA ASP A 69 -8.79 10.56 16.36
C ASP A 69 -10.24 10.38 15.86
N GLU A 70 -11.20 10.88 16.64
CA GLU A 70 -12.63 10.72 16.35
C GLU A 70 -13.06 11.42 15.07
N ALA A 71 -12.49 12.57 14.74
CA ALA A 71 -12.82 13.32 13.55
C ALA A 71 -12.29 12.59 12.29
N LYS A 72 -11.04 12.13 12.30
CA LYS A 72 -10.48 11.29 11.24
C LYS A 72 -11.23 9.96 11.13
N ARG A 73 -11.56 9.32 12.26
CA ARG A 73 -12.31 8.07 12.27
C ARG A 73 -13.66 8.19 11.59
N ALA A 74 -14.39 9.27 11.82
CA ALA A 74 -15.66 9.53 11.17
C ALA A 74 -15.48 9.66 9.65
N VAL A 75 -14.48 10.41 9.19
CA VAL A 75 -14.15 10.60 7.78
C VAL A 75 -13.70 9.28 7.13
N PHE A 76 -12.79 8.53 7.76
CA PHE A 76 -12.30 7.25 7.20
C PHE A 76 -13.42 6.21 7.07
N ASN A 77 -14.43 6.26 7.93
CA ASN A 77 -15.59 5.38 7.85
C ASN A 77 -16.65 5.86 6.82
N ASP A 78 -16.56 7.08 6.31
CA ASP A 78 -17.45 7.54 5.24
C ASP A 78 -17.12 6.86 3.90
N LEU A 79 -18.13 6.31 3.26
CA LEU A 79 -17.95 5.58 1.99
C LEU A 79 -17.57 6.50 0.83
N ASN A 80 -18.09 7.75 0.80
CA ASN A 80 -17.76 8.71 -0.26
C ASN A 80 -16.30 9.13 -0.15
N PHE A 81 -15.79 9.34 1.09
CA PHE A 81 -14.38 9.61 1.33
C PHE A 81 -13.49 8.48 0.79
N ARG A 82 -13.76 7.22 1.14
CA ARG A 82 -12.98 6.09 0.65
C ARG A 82 -13.02 5.94 -0.87
N LYS A 83 -14.19 6.18 -1.49
CA LYS A 83 -14.31 6.19 -2.95
C LYS A 83 -13.51 7.33 -3.58
N ALA A 84 -13.55 8.53 -3.00
CA ALA A 84 -12.78 9.66 -3.46
C ALA A 84 -11.28 9.36 -3.46
N MET A 85 -10.77 8.83 -2.36
CA MET A 85 -9.36 8.45 -2.25
C MET A 85 -8.94 7.42 -3.31
N SER A 86 -9.83 6.49 -3.66
CA SER A 86 -9.58 5.51 -4.72
C SER A 86 -9.62 6.12 -6.12
N HIS A 87 -10.60 6.99 -6.42
CA HIS A 87 -10.72 7.66 -7.72
C HIS A 87 -9.61 8.69 -7.97
N ALA A 88 -9.00 9.24 -6.92
CA ALA A 88 -7.87 10.14 -7.04
C ALA A 88 -6.59 9.46 -7.52
N ILE A 89 -6.44 8.14 -7.33
CA ILE A 89 -5.21 7.42 -7.66
C ILE A 89 -5.09 7.18 -9.16
N ASN A 90 -4.04 7.74 -9.78
CA ASN A 90 -3.66 7.45 -11.16
C ASN A 90 -2.87 6.13 -11.26
N ARG A 91 -3.59 5.03 -11.37
CA ARG A 91 -3.02 3.68 -11.42
C ARG A 91 -2.22 3.42 -12.68
N ASP A 92 -2.57 4.07 -13.78
CA ASP A 92 -1.82 3.94 -15.04
C ASP A 92 -0.45 4.59 -14.92
N GLN A 93 -0.36 5.76 -14.30
CA GLN A 93 0.91 6.42 -14.00
C GLN A 93 1.79 5.57 -13.08
N ILE A 94 1.20 4.99 -12.02
CA ILE A 94 1.92 4.09 -11.11
C ILE A 94 2.41 2.86 -11.88
N ASN A 95 1.57 2.26 -12.73
CA ASN A 95 1.96 1.10 -13.53
C ASN A 95 3.14 1.44 -14.45
N GLU A 96 3.10 2.60 -15.08
CA GLU A 96 4.15 3.02 -16.02
C GLU A 96 5.48 3.29 -15.30
N ILE A 97 5.45 4.03 -14.19
CA ILE A 97 6.65 4.49 -13.47
C ILE A 97 7.25 3.39 -12.58
N ALA A 98 6.42 2.72 -11.77
CA ALA A 98 6.88 1.76 -10.77
C ALA A 98 6.86 0.31 -11.26
N TYR A 99 6.05 -0.02 -12.26
CA TYR A 99 5.88 -1.39 -12.74
C TYR A 99 6.20 -1.55 -14.24
N PHE A 100 6.75 -0.51 -14.90
CA PHE A 100 7.19 -0.54 -16.31
C PHE A 100 6.10 -1.01 -17.29
N GLY A 101 4.83 -0.71 -17.01
CA GLY A 101 3.70 -1.16 -17.80
C GLY A 101 3.35 -2.65 -17.67
N LEU A 102 4.01 -3.39 -16.77
CA LEU A 102 3.83 -4.84 -16.63
C LEU A 102 2.68 -5.22 -15.70
N GLY A 103 2.13 -4.26 -14.93
CA GLY A 103 1.01 -4.48 -14.02
C GLY A 103 -0.35 -4.38 -14.72
N THR A 104 -1.38 -4.80 -14.04
CA THR A 104 -2.78 -4.57 -14.41
C THR A 104 -3.44 -3.77 -13.30
N PRO A 105 -3.91 -2.53 -13.56
CA PRO A 105 -4.63 -1.75 -12.56
C PRO A 105 -5.91 -2.45 -12.10
N LEU A 106 -6.03 -2.68 -10.80
CA LEU A 106 -7.18 -3.33 -10.19
C LEU A 106 -7.52 -2.68 -8.86
N GLN A 107 -8.74 -2.91 -8.38
CA GLN A 107 -9.09 -2.69 -6.98
C GLN A 107 -8.48 -3.80 -6.14
N TYR A 108 -8.20 -3.49 -4.86
CA TYR A 108 -7.69 -4.50 -3.96
C TYR A 108 -8.60 -5.72 -3.91
N THR A 109 -8.01 -6.86 -4.19
CA THR A 109 -8.59 -8.16 -3.96
C THR A 109 -7.47 -9.11 -3.51
N ALA A 110 -7.72 -9.87 -2.46
CA ALA A 110 -6.78 -10.88 -1.99
C ALA A 110 -6.71 -12.11 -2.90
N PHE A 111 -7.57 -12.16 -3.93
CA PHE A 111 -7.77 -13.35 -4.74
C PHE A 111 -7.19 -13.19 -6.14
N ASP A 112 -6.52 -14.22 -6.57
CA ASP A 112 -6.08 -14.42 -7.93
C ASP A 112 -7.28 -14.52 -8.90
N ALA A 113 -7.17 -13.85 -10.04
CA ALA A 113 -8.23 -13.80 -11.04
C ALA A 113 -8.56 -15.16 -11.65
N ASP A 114 -7.56 -16.04 -11.75
CA ASP A 114 -7.70 -17.33 -12.42
C ASP A 114 -8.30 -18.40 -11.49
N THR A 115 -8.04 -18.29 -10.19
CA THR A 115 -8.45 -19.26 -9.19
C THR A 115 -9.69 -18.86 -8.39
N ALA A 116 -10.04 -17.56 -8.38
CA ALA A 116 -11.17 -17.01 -7.63
C ALA A 116 -12.32 -16.58 -8.55
N ALA A 117 -12.94 -17.54 -9.23
CA ALA A 117 -14.05 -17.27 -10.16
C ALA A 117 -15.28 -16.59 -9.50
N PHE A 118 -15.38 -16.62 -8.17
CA PHE A 118 -16.42 -15.92 -7.41
C PHE A 118 -16.15 -14.41 -7.25
N VAL A 119 -14.93 -13.92 -7.55
CA VAL A 119 -14.64 -12.48 -7.61
C VAL A 119 -14.92 -11.99 -9.02
N THR A 120 -15.97 -11.20 -9.17
CA THR A 120 -16.43 -10.72 -10.48
C THR A 120 -15.50 -9.62 -11.03
N SER A 121 -15.59 -9.40 -12.35
CA SER A 121 -14.91 -8.27 -13.00
C SER A 121 -15.28 -6.93 -12.37
N ASP A 122 -16.55 -6.72 -12.05
CA ASP A 122 -17.04 -5.49 -11.44
C ASP A 122 -16.41 -5.24 -10.06
N GLN A 123 -16.23 -6.29 -9.26
CA GLN A 123 -15.55 -6.20 -7.97
C GLN A 123 -14.07 -5.83 -8.14
N ARG A 124 -13.38 -6.43 -9.12
CA ARG A 124 -11.97 -6.13 -9.40
C ARG A 124 -11.76 -4.72 -9.93
N ASN A 125 -12.74 -4.20 -10.67
CA ASN A 125 -12.67 -2.87 -11.28
C ASN A 125 -13.44 -1.79 -10.49
N ALA A 126 -13.94 -2.11 -9.30
CA ALA A 126 -14.70 -1.16 -8.51
C ALA A 126 -13.85 0.06 -8.11
N ASN A 127 -14.35 1.25 -8.42
CA ASN A 127 -13.73 2.55 -8.05
C ASN A 127 -12.27 2.75 -8.50
N ILE A 128 -11.79 2.05 -9.55
CA ILE A 128 -10.39 2.19 -10.04
C ILE A 128 -10.24 3.30 -11.07
N LYS A 129 -11.32 3.82 -11.63
CA LYS A 129 -11.26 4.87 -12.64
C LYS A 129 -10.60 6.11 -12.04
N PHE A 130 -9.55 6.62 -12.69
CA PHE A 130 -8.96 7.89 -12.35
C PHE A 130 -9.93 9.03 -12.71
N ASP A 131 -10.39 9.78 -11.69
CA ASP A 131 -11.36 10.86 -11.83
C ASP A 131 -11.23 11.82 -10.65
N GLN A 132 -10.32 12.78 -10.75
CA GLN A 132 -10.06 13.75 -9.68
C GLN A 132 -11.25 14.69 -9.45
N ASP A 133 -11.95 15.08 -10.50
CA ASP A 133 -13.15 15.94 -10.37
C ASP A 133 -14.30 15.21 -9.67
N GLY A 134 -14.48 13.93 -9.99
CA GLY A 134 -15.40 13.06 -9.28
C GLY A 134 -14.98 12.84 -7.83
N ALA A 135 -13.70 12.67 -7.57
CA ALA A 135 -13.15 12.55 -6.23
C ALA A 135 -13.41 13.79 -5.38
N LYS A 136 -13.18 15.00 -5.92
CA LYS A 136 -13.49 16.26 -5.22
C LYS A 136 -14.97 16.37 -4.84
N LYS A 137 -15.88 16.00 -5.74
CA LYS A 137 -17.32 15.97 -5.45
C LYS A 137 -17.70 14.97 -4.36
N LEU A 138 -17.04 13.82 -4.33
CA LEU A 138 -17.24 12.83 -3.28
C LEU A 138 -16.71 13.31 -1.93
N LEU A 139 -15.58 14.05 -1.89
CA LEU A 139 -15.08 14.69 -0.68
C LEU A 139 -16.08 15.75 -0.18
N ASP A 140 -16.66 16.54 -1.07
CA ASP A 140 -17.70 17.51 -0.71
C ASP A 140 -18.93 16.83 -0.10
N ALA A 141 -19.32 15.66 -0.65
CA ALA A 141 -20.43 14.86 -0.13
C ALA A 141 -20.11 14.21 1.24
N ALA A 142 -18.83 13.93 1.51
CA ALA A 142 -18.34 13.47 2.82
C ALA A 142 -18.13 14.63 3.82
N ASN A 143 -18.49 15.87 3.43
CA ASN A 143 -18.27 17.09 4.20
C ASN A 143 -16.80 17.37 4.53
N VAL A 144 -15.87 16.89 3.71
CA VAL A 144 -14.43 17.22 3.76
C VAL A 144 -14.19 18.33 2.74
N LYS A 145 -14.13 19.57 3.20
CA LYS A 145 -14.14 20.79 2.36
C LYS A 145 -13.08 21.76 2.87
N ASP A 146 -12.55 22.58 1.97
CA ASP A 146 -11.81 23.76 2.33
C ASP A 146 -12.78 24.78 2.98
N GLN A 147 -12.65 25.02 4.28
CA GLN A 147 -13.56 25.84 5.06
C GLN A 147 -12.99 27.22 5.34
N ASP A 148 -11.68 27.38 5.30
CA ASP A 148 -10.98 28.62 5.58
C ASP A 148 -10.41 29.30 4.32
N GLY A 149 -10.41 28.63 3.18
CA GLY A 149 -10.05 29.17 1.86
C GLY A 149 -8.55 29.12 1.58
N ASP A 150 -7.79 28.28 2.25
CA ASP A 150 -6.34 28.13 2.07
C ASP A 150 -5.98 27.18 0.90
N GLY A 151 -6.94 26.44 0.38
CA GLY A 151 -6.81 25.50 -0.74
C GLY A 151 -6.71 24.04 -0.31
N ASP A 152 -6.47 23.76 0.94
CA ASP A 152 -6.49 22.43 1.52
C ASP A 152 -7.87 22.11 2.12
N ARG A 153 -8.21 20.86 2.23
CA ARG A 153 -9.51 20.44 2.78
C ARG A 153 -9.41 20.18 4.27
N ASP A 154 -10.45 20.56 4.98
CA ASP A 154 -10.58 20.38 6.42
C ASP A 154 -11.40 19.16 6.79
N LEU A 155 -11.22 18.69 8.02
CA LEU A 155 -12.14 17.78 8.67
C LEU A 155 -13.52 18.47 8.89
N PRO A 156 -14.61 17.69 9.00
CA PRO A 156 -15.95 18.25 9.17
C PRO A 156 -16.12 19.17 10.39
N ASN A 157 -15.21 19.08 11.37
CA ASN A 157 -15.20 19.92 12.55
C ASN A 157 -14.39 21.24 12.39
N GLY A 158 -13.87 21.51 11.19
CA GLY A 158 -13.09 22.70 10.86
C GLY A 158 -11.60 22.61 11.25
N GLN A 159 -11.11 21.48 11.67
CA GLN A 159 -9.68 21.27 11.90
C GLN A 159 -8.97 20.94 10.58
N GLU A 160 -7.73 21.39 10.42
CA GLU A 160 -6.87 21.03 9.30
C GLU A 160 -6.83 19.50 9.13
N PHE A 161 -7.07 19.03 7.91
CA PHE A 161 -6.99 17.62 7.61
C PHE A 161 -5.63 17.25 7.02
N ARG A 162 -4.79 16.65 7.84
CA ARG A 162 -3.50 16.12 7.41
C ARG A 162 -3.47 14.60 7.50
N LEU A 163 -3.15 13.95 6.40
CA LEU A 163 -2.99 12.51 6.29
C LEU A 163 -1.50 12.14 6.36
N ASN A 164 -1.12 11.43 7.43
CA ASN A 164 0.27 11.00 7.63
C ASN A 164 0.46 9.57 7.15
N ILE A 165 1.37 9.36 6.21
CA ILE A 165 1.68 8.07 5.62
C ILE A 165 3.09 7.66 6.08
N GLN A 166 3.18 6.67 6.96
CA GLN A 166 4.43 5.98 7.22
C GLN A 166 4.50 4.75 6.31
N PHE A 167 5.68 4.46 5.77
CA PHE A 167 5.89 3.27 4.95
C PHE A 167 7.31 2.71 5.12
N ALA A 168 7.48 1.44 4.81
CA ALA A 168 8.79 0.80 4.71
C ALA A 168 8.99 0.32 3.27
N THR A 169 10.13 0.61 2.67
CA THR A 169 10.42 0.24 1.27
C THR A 169 10.45 -1.26 1.03
N GLN A 170 10.65 -2.07 2.07
CA GLN A 170 10.45 -3.52 1.99
C GLN A 170 8.99 -3.93 1.74
N GLY A 171 8.03 -3.08 2.11
CA GLY A 171 6.60 -3.32 1.88
C GLY A 171 6.11 -2.74 0.57
N VAL A 172 6.41 -1.47 0.31
CA VAL A 172 5.98 -0.75 -0.91
C VAL A 172 7.10 0.18 -1.36
N ALA A 173 7.37 0.22 -2.66
CA ALA A 173 8.39 1.11 -3.22
C ALA A 173 8.04 2.59 -2.97
N ALA A 174 9.03 3.41 -2.62
CA ALA A 174 8.86 4.84 -2.32
C ALA A 174 8.13 5.58 -3.44
N GLN A 175 8.49 5.32 -4.70
CA GLN A 175 7.86 5.93 -5.87
C GLN A 175 6.33 5.75 -5.91
N VAL A 176 5.82 4.59 -5.49
CA VAL A 176 4.37 4.34 -5.43
C VAL A 176 3.72 5.22 -4.37
N VAL A 177 4.36 5.33 -3.19
CA VAL A 177 3.85 6.15 -2.09
C VAL A 177 3.84 7.63 -2.47
N GLU A 178 4.92 8.12 -3.10
CA GLU A 178 5.05 9.50 -3.56
C GLU A 178 3.98 9.88 -4.58
N ILE A 179 3.73 9.02 -5.58
CA ILE A 179 2.70 9.27 -6.60
C ILE A 179 1.31 9.32 -5.96
N ILE A 180 1.00 8.40 -5.05
CA ILE A 180 -0.32 8.37 -4.38
C ILE A 180 -0.48 9.58 -3.46
N ALA A 181 0.53 9.95 -2.69
CA ALA A 181 0.51 11.14 -1.85
C ALA A 181 0.27 12.40 -2.68
N GLN A 182 0.95 12.56 -3.82
CA GLN A 182 0.72 13.67 -4.74
C GLN A 182 -0.70 13.66 -5.30
N ASN A 183 -1.20 12.50 -5.74
CA ASN A 183 -2.57 12.40 -6.28
C ASN A 183 -3.64 12.78 -5.23
N TRP A 184 -3.40 12.47 -3.95
CA TRP A 184 -4.29 12.89 -2.87
C TRP A 184 -4.17 14.38 -2.57
N SER A 185 -2.95 14.93 -2.63
CA SER A 185 -2.74 16.39 -2.50
C SER A 185 -3.41 17.17 -3.64
N ASP A 186 -3.43 16.64 -4.87
CA ASP A 186 -4.09 17.27 -6.03
C ASP A 186 -5.62 17.42 -5.87
N ILE A 187 -6.22 16.66 -4.98
CA ILE A 187 -7.65 16.78 -4.64
C ILE A 187 -7.89 17.55 -3.33
N GLY A 188 -6.83 18.18 -2.77
CA GLY A 188 -6.88 19.02 -1.57
C GLY A 188 -6.73 18.25 -0.25
N ILE A 189 -6.25 17.00 -0.26
CA ILE A 189 -5.94 16.27 0.97
C ILE A 189 -4.45 16.42 1.28
N THR A 190 -4.11 17.28 2.23
CA THR A 190 -2.72 17.46 2.68
C THR A 190 -2.12 16.14 3.12
N THR A 191 -1.05 15.71 2.47
CA THR A 191 -0.38 14.46 2.80
C THR A 191 1.07 14.69 3.23
N SER A 192 1.53 13.93 4.22
CA SER A 192 2.95 13.80 4.56
C SER A 192 3.37 12.35 4.46
N ILE A 193 4.58 12.12 3.97
CA ILE A 193 5.16 10.78 3.86
C ILE A 193 6.42 10.67 4.71
N LYS A 194 6.60 9.53 5.37
CA LYS A 194 7.79 9.22 6.17
C LYS A 194 8.20 7.78 5.93
N GLU A 195 9.40 7.60 5.36
CA GLU A 195 10.01 6.28 5.30
C GLU A 195 10.55 5.89 6.68
N VAL A 196 10.29 4.66 7.08
CA VAL A 196 10.73 4.07 8.35
C VAL A 196 11.24 2.64 8.12
N THR A 197 11.91 2.07 9.11
CA THR A 197 12.25 0.65 9.08
C THR A 197 10.99 -0.22 9.21
N SER A 198 11.07 -1.48 8.77
CA SER A 198 9.95 -2.42 8.93
C SER A 198 9.56 -2.63 10.39
N ASP A 199 10.53 -2.61 11.30
CA ASP A 199 10.28 -2.78 12.74
C ASP A 199 9.57 -1.56 13.33
N GLU A 200 10.00 -0.34 12.96
CA GLU A 200 9.32 0.91 13.36
C GLU A 200 7.89 0.95 12.79
N TYR A 201 7.72 0.59 11.51
CA TYR A 201 6.40 0.51 10.88
C TYR A 201 5.47 -0.44 11.66
N ARG A 202 5.95 -1.63 12.00
CA ARG A 202 5.18 -2.63 12.75
C ARG A 202 4.85 -2.17 14.16
N ALA A 203 5.77 -1.46 14.82
CA ALA A 203 5.50 -0.89 16.14
C ALA A 203 4.38 0.15 16.07
N SER A 204 4.43 1.10 15.13
CA SER A 204 3.36 2.08 14.91
C SER A 204 2.04 1.44 14.51
N GLN A 205 2.08 0.37 13.70
CA GLN A 205 0.88 -0.41 13.34
C GLN A 205 0.25 -1.04 14.59
N SER A 206 1.04 -1.72 15.41
CA SER A 206 0.55 -2.39 16.62
C SER A 206 0.03 -1.39 17.68
N ALA A 207 0.60 -0.19 17.71
CA ALA A 207 0.15 0.90 18.57
C ALA A 207 -1.10 1.64 18.03
N ASN A 208 -1.61 1.25 16.84
CA ASN A 208 -2.73 1.91 16.15
C ASN A 208 -2.48 3.41 15.85
N GLU A 209 -1.24 3.77 15.55
CA GLU A 209 -0.80 5.16 15.30
C GLU A 209 -0.83 5.56 13.83
N LEU A 210 -1.02 4.59 12.90
CA LEU A 210 -1.02 4.86 11.47
C LEU A 210 -2.38 5.38 11.00
N ASP A 211 -2.39 6.47 10.22
CA ASP A 211 -3.61 6.91 9.49
C ASP A 211 -3.91 5.98 8.30
N VAL A 212 -2.86 5.53 7.62
CA VAL A 212 -2.92 4.65 6.45
C VAL A 212 -1.95 3.50 6.63
N HIS A 213 -2.46 2.28 6.53
CA HIS A 213 -1.63 1.09 6.47
C HIS A 213 -1.15 0.86 5.04
N VAL A 214 0.16 0.91 4.83
CA VAL A 214 0.80 0.79 3.52
C VAL A 214 1.66 -0.46 3.49
N TRP A 215 1.25 -1.46 2.71
CA TRP A 215 2.02 -2.70 2.56
C TRP A 215 1.70 -3.38 1.24
N ASN A 216 2.51 -4.35 0.84
CA ASN A 216 2.16 -5.23 -0.26
C ASN A 216 1.21 -6.33 0.23
N LYS A 217 0.34 -6.79 -0.65
CA LYS A 217 -0.50 -7.97 -0.45
C LYS A 217 -0.82 -8.62 -1.81
N GLY A 218 -1.03 -9.89 -1.77
CA GLY A 218 -1.42 -10.71 -2.92
C GLY A 218 -0.95 -12.14 -2.68
N GLU A 219 -1.88 -13.01 -2.34
CA GLU A 219 -1.60 -14.40 -2.03
C GLU A 219 -2.44 -15.31 -2.93
N PRO A 220 -1.92 -16.47 -3.34
CA PRO A 220 -2.75 -17.50 -3.97
C PRO A 220 -3.92 -17.87 -3.07
N LEU A 221 -5.07 -18.21 -3.67
CA LEU A 221 -6.28 -18.57 -2.93
C LEU A 221 -6.03 -19.63 -1.84
N ALA A 222 -5.20 -20.61 -2.11
CA ALA A 222 -4.88 -21.67 -1.15
C ALA A 222 -4.19 -21.15 0.12
N VAL A 223 -3.29 -20.16 -0.03
CA VAL A 223 -2.63 -19.51 1.11
C VAL A 223 -3.61 -18.60 1.84
N PHE A 224 -4.43 -17.86 1.10
CA PHE A 224 -5.45 -16.97 1.67
C PHE A 224 -6.47 -17.73 2.53
N LEU A 225 -6.92 -18.91 2.12
CA LEU A 225 -7.84 -19.73 2.91
C LEU A 225 -7.22 -20.23 4.22
N GLY A 226 -5.90 -20.28 4.30
CA GLY A 226 -5.16 -20.59 5.54
C GLY A 226 -4.87 -19.36 6.42
N ASP A 227 -4.94 -18.16 5.86
CA ASP A 227 -4.69 -16.89 6.55
C ASP A 227 -5.75 -15.86 6.19
N THR A 228 -6.90 -15.94 6.81
CA THR A 228 -8.03 -15.01 6.62
C THR A 228 -7.90 -13.76 7.50
N ALA A 229 -6.88 -13.71 8.36
CA ALA A 229 -6.74 -12.74 9.43
C ALA A 229 -6.78 -11.28 8.96
N GLU A 230 -6.31 -10.96 7.76
CA GLU A 230 -6.20 -9.56 7.31
C GLU A 230 -7.52 -8.94 6.85
N LEU A 231 -8.53 -9.73 6.56
CA LEU A 231 -9.76 -9.23 5.94
C LEU A 231 -11.03 -9.48 6.76
N VAL A 232 -11.02 -10.46 7.65
CA VAL A 232 -12.22 -10.93 8.34
C VAL A 232 -12.02 -10.93 9.85
N PRO A 233 -12.59 -9.94 10.59
CA PRO A 233 -12.69 -10.06 12.04
C PRO A 233 -13.57 -11.28 12.41
N PRO A 234 -13.31 -11.96 13.51
CA PRO A 234 -12.32 -11.76 14.57
C PRO A 234 -11.03 -12.55 14.38
N PHE A 235 -10.77 -13.08 13.20
CA PHE A 235 -9.67 -14.00 12.91
C PHE A 235 -8.32 -13.30 12.64
N ALA A 236 -8.28 -11.99 12.85
CA ALA A 236 -7.07 -11.20 12.65
C ALA A 236 -6.07 -11.45 13.78
N SER A 237 -4.85 -11.84 13.45
CA SER A 237 -3.70 -11.59 14.34
C SER A 237 -3.42 -10.09 14.36
N TYR A 238 -2.67 -9.60 15.35
CA TYR A 238 -2.35 -8.17 15.51
C TYR A 238 -1.74 -7.49 14.25
N PHE A 239 -1.22 -8.23 13.32
CA PHE A 239 -0.83 -7.78 12.00
C PHE A 239 -1.95 -7.79 10.99
N GLY A 240 -3.01 -8.48 11.27
CA GLY A 240 -3.86 -8.96 10.25
C GLY A 240 -4.85 -7.90 9.80
N LEU A 241 -5.57 -7.31 10.72
CA LEU A 241 -6.69 -6.45 10.38
C LEU A 241 -6.25 -5.00 10.12
N ARG A 242 -5.78 -4.72 8.91
CA ARG A 242 -5.22 -3.41 8.54
C ARG A 242 -6.19 -2.24 8.67
N ASN A 243 -7.47 -2.49 8.53
CA ASN A 243 -8.50 -1.46 8.61
C ASN A 243 -9.12 -1.29 10.00
N GLY A 244 -8.83 -2.17 10.94
CA GLY A 244 -9.51 -2.18 12.23
C GLY A 244 -8.70 -2.85 13.33
N MET A 245 -7.49 -2.36 13.60
CA MET A 245 -6.57 -2.92 14.59
C MET A 245 -7.19 -3.11 15.97
N LEU A 246 -7.99 -2.15 16.43
CA LEU A 246 -8.63 -2.24 17.74
C LEU A 246 -9.80 -3.22 17.80
N TRP A 247 -10.31 -3.66 16.65
CA TRP A 247 -11.41 -4.63 16.62
C TRP A 247 -11.01 -5.97 17.20
N GLU A 248 -9.80 -6.43 16.94
CA GLU A 248 -9.25 -7.65 17.52
C GLU A 248 -9.15 -7.58 19.05
N GLN A 249 -8.83 -6.40 19.60
CA GLN A 249 -8.70 -6.21 21.04
C GLN A 249 -10.05 -6.19 21.76
N TYR A 250 -11.15 -6.00 21.04
CA TYR A 250 -12.51 -5.93 21.58
C TYR A 250 -13.17 -7.30 21.72
N ILE A 251 -12.73 -8.31 20.97
CA ILE A 251 -13.27 -9.68 20.97
C ILE A 251 -12.43 -10.58 21.86
#